data_e96544a5ba76ccf2b76e7117779d1cd2
#
_entry.id   e96544a5ba76ccf2b76e7117779d1cd2
#
_cell.length_a   1.000
_cell.length_b   1.000
_cell.length_c   1.000
_cell.angle_alpha   90.00
_cell.angle_beta   90.00
_cell.angle_gamma   90.00
#
_symmetry.space_group_name_H-M   'P 1'
#
loop_
_entity.id
_entity.type
_entity.pdbx_description
1 polymer ?
#
loop_
_entity_poly.entity_id
_entity_poly.type
_entity_poly.pdbx_seq_one_letter_code
_entity_poly.pdbx_strand_id
1 'polypeptide(L)'
;MTFAAVRRSSFDVRRVAVAAALVLVLIPAFQPHADAQLAGAADERFAGLQWRFVRIKYHYHSEGTNEPQEFYGEPWYIDAPAAEQNLSRRVKTATAIQVEDPIVLSLDDPRLFENPWIYFVEPGNLNMTDADVANLREFLLRGGTAAFDDFHGPIEFDNLAAEMKRVFPDRPIIDFPADHPVFSCFYRMDGYPQVPGLGSFMAGRTWEKGGYVAKLRTILDDDGRPMLFINWNTDMGDGVEWSNAEEFPGYIKYTSLAYRMMINEIVYALTH
;
A
#
# COMPACT_ATOMS: atom_id res chain seq x y z
N MET A 1 -68.95 4.89 -61.71
CA MET A 1 -68.98 4.69 -63.15
C MET A 1 -67.64 4.98 -63.73
N THR A 2 -67.16 4.10 -64.55
CA THR A 2 -66.07 4.15 -65.51
C THR A 2 -64.76 3.62 -65.05
N PHE A 3 -64.47 2.37 -65.44
CA PHE A 3 -63.23 1.65 -65.44
C PHE A 3 -62.22 2.26 -66.39
N ALA A 4 -60.98 2.39 -66.01
CA ALA A 4 -59.90 2.61 -66.96
C ALA A 4 -58.86 1.51 -66.77
N ALA A 5 -58.59 0.78 -67.81
CA ALA A 5 -57.69 -0.35 -67.93
C ALA A 5 -56.20 0.10 -67.86
N VAL A 6 -55.43 -0.61 -67.15
CA VAL A 6 -53.94 -0.44 -67.11
C VAL A 6 -53.30 -1.52 -68.00
N ARG A 7 -52.59 -1.06 -69.01
CA ARG A 7 -51.81 -1.88 -69.95
C ARG A 7 -50.61 -2.52 -69.21
N ARG A 8 -50.41 -3.81 -69.44
CA ARG A 8 -49.15 -4.52 -69.09
C ARG A 8 -48.08 -4.15 -70.11
N SER A 9 -46.94 -3.67 -69.62
CA SER A 9 -45.71 -3.53 -70.37
C SER A 9 -44.75 -4.65 -69.93
N SER A 10 -44.39 -5.49 -70.90
CA SER A 10 -43.39 -6.54 -70.76
C SER A 10 -41.96 -5.92 -70.72
N PHE A 11 -41.22 -6.14 -69.71
CA PHE A 11 -39.79 -5.80 -69.69
C PHE A 11 -38.94 -7.02 -69.91
N ASP A 12 -38.09 -6.88 -70.91
CA ASP A 12 -37.14 -7.84 -71.47
C ASP A 12 -35.95 -8.03 -70.46
N VAL A 13 -35.71 -9.29 -70.11
CA VAL A 13 -34.63 -9.64 -69.17
C VAL A 13 -33.34 -9.80 -69.98
N ARG A 14 -32.56 -8.74 -70.09
CA ARG A 14 -31.18 -8.84 -70.55
C ARG A 14 -30.30 -9.21 -69.41
N ARG A 15 -29.59 -10.35 -69.51
CA ARG A 15 -28.60 -10.87 -68.64
C ARG A 15 -27.45 -9.86 -68.52
N VAL A 16 -27.30 -9.23 -67.35
CA VAL A 16 -26.07 -8.53 -66.96
C VAL A 16 -25.30 -9.46 -66.06
N ALA A 17 -24.16 -9.97 -66.55
CA ALA A 17 -23.20 -10.71 -65.76
C ALA A 17 -22.47 -9.71 -64.89
N VAL A 18 -22.76 -9.71 -63.57
CA VAL A 18 -22.01 -8.96 -62.59
C VAL A 18 -20.85 -9.84 -62.15
N ALA A 19 -19.63 -9.47 -62.53
CA ALA A 19 -18.40 -10.06 -61.99
C ALA A 19 -18.26 -9.63 -60.51
N ALA A 20 -18.49 -10.53 -59.58
CA ALA A 20 -18.20 -10.32 -58.17
C ALA A 20 -16.70 -10.36 -57.96
N ALA A 21 -16.09 -9.18 -57.87
CA ALA A 21 -14.71 -9.07 -57.37
C ALA A 21 -14.72 -9.34 -55.85
N LEU A 22 -14.22 -10.51 -55.46
CA LEU A 22 -13.93 -10.82 -54.05
C LEU A 22 -12.79 -9.89 -53.60
N VAL A 23 -13.10 -8.82 -52.89
CA VAL A 23 -12.15 -8.07 -52.15
C VAL A 23 -11.90 -8.85 -50.84
N LEU A 24 -10.82 -9.62 -50.82
CA LEU A 24 -10.27 -10.19 -49.58
C LEU A 24 -9.75 -9.01 -48.70
N VAL A 25 -10.59 -8.53 -47.81
CA VAL A 25 -10.16 -7.68 -46.72
C VAL A 25 -9.36 -8.57 -45.78
N LEU A 26 -8.03 -8.51 -45.89
CA LEU A 26 -7.11 -9.00 -44.86
C LEU A 26 -7.38 -8.17 -43.60
N ILE A 27 -8.26 -8.65 -42.73
CA ILE A 27 -8.33 -8.19 -41.35
C ILE A 27 -7.02 -8.65 -40.71
N PRO A 28 -6.14 -7.75 -40.29
CA PRO A 28 -4.97 -8.18 -39.50
C PRO A 28 -5.54 -8.92 -38.29
N ALA A 29 -5.19 -10.18 -38.15
CA ALA A 29 -5.45 -10.94 -36.96
C ALA A 29 -4.87 -10.13 -35.79
N PHE A 30 -5.75 -9.57 -34.98
CA PHE A 30 -5.39 -8.95 -33.73
C PHE A 30 -4.74 -10.07 -32.89
N GLN A 31 -3.42 -10.09 -32.88
CA GLN A 31 -2.68 -10.98 -31.99
C GLN A 31 -2.80 -10.39 -30.59
N PRO A 32 -3.43 -11.03 -29.62
CA PRO A 32 -3.36 -10.65 -28.23
C PRO A 32 -2.03 -11.15 -27.69
N HIS A 33 -0.94 -10.46 -28.04
CA HIS A 33 0.41 -10.88 -27.69
C HIS A 33 1.22 -9.73 -27.11
N ALA A 34 0.81 -9.13 -26.03
CA ALA A 34 1.71 -8.40 -25.14
C ALA A 34 1.17 -8.29 -23.71
N ASP A 35 -0.15 -8.21 -23.54
CA ASP A 35 -0.69 -7.89 -22.22
C ASP A 35 -0.94 -9.12 -21.32
N ALA A 36 -1.04 -10.32 -21.90
CA ALA A 36 -1.24 -11.55 -21.12
C ALA A 36 0.06 -12.14 -20.52
N GLN A 37 1.24 -11.71 -20.99
CA GLN A 37 2.52 -12.14 -20.42
C GLN A 37 3.03 -11.25 -19.29
N LEU A 38 2.42 -10.08 -19.05
CA LEU A 38 2.77 -9.22 -17.92
C LEU A 38 2.00 -9.58 -16.63
N ALA A 39 1.05 -10.47 -16.70
CA ALA A 39 0.27 -10.93 -15.55
C ALA A 39 0.78 -12.26 -15.00
N GLY A 40 2.09 -12.40 -14.70
CA GLY A 40 2.44 -13.63 -14.06
C GLY A 40 3.87 -14.14 -14.04
N ALA A 41 4.87 -13.41 -14.47
CA ALA A 41 6.23 -13.76 -14.06
C ALA A 41 6.48 -13.05 -12.72
N ALA A 42 6.53 -13.83 -11.63
CA ALA A 42 7.05 -13.33 -10.37
C ALA A 42 8.43 -12.71 -10.63
N ASP A 43 8.69 -11.55 -10.05
CA ASP A 43 9.97 -10.85 -10.24
C ASP A 43 11.09 -11.65 -9.57
N GLU A 44 11.83 -12.43 -10.36
CA GLU A 44 12.88 -13.35 -9.88
C GLU A 44 13.97 -12.67 -9.05
N ARG A 45 14.09 -11.33 -9.12
CA ARG A 45 15.03 -10.57 -8.29
C ARG A 45 14.80 -10.79 -6.79
N PHE A 46 13.58 -11.16 -6.39
CA PHE A 46 13.19 -11.35 -5.00
C PHE A 46 12.98 -12.83 -4.63
N ALA A 47 13.35 -13.74 -5.53
CA ALA A 47 13.27 -15.18 -5.28
C ALA A 47 14.14 -15.57 -4.09
N GLY A 48 13.56 -16.31 -3.15
CA GLY A 48 14.23 -16.73 -1.91
C GLY A 48 14.11 -15.78 -0.73
N LEU A 49 13.61 -14.55 -0.92
CA LEU A 49 13.25 -13.70 0.20
C LEU A 49 11.97 -14.21 0.86
N GLN A 50 11.90 -14.05 2.17
CA GLN A 50 10.76 -14.41 3.00
C GLN A 50 10.27 -13.19 3.76
N TRP A 51 8.96 -13.04 3.91
CA TRP A 51 8.36 -11.95 4.66
C TRP A 51 7.02 -12.39 5.24
N ARG A 52 6.69 -11.80 6.37
CA ARG A 52 5.34 -11.79 6.94
C ARG A 52 5.00 -10.43 7.50
N PHE A 53 3.74 -10.10 7.54
CA PHE A 53 3.27 -8.95 8.26
C PHE A 53 3.36 -9.22 9.77
N VAL A 54 4.12 -8.41 10.48
CA VAL A 54 4.24 -8.48 11.94
C VAL A 54 3.65 -7.20 12.52
N ARG A 55 2.46 -7.28 13.08
CA ARG A 55 1.83 -6.18 13.80
C ARG A 55 2.36 -6.14 15.22
N ILE A 56 2.76 -4.97 15.71
CA ILE A 56 3.23 -4.83 17.08
C ILE A 56 2.06 -4.42 17.98
N LYS A 57 1.77 -5.29 18.97
CA LYS A 57 0.97 -4.93 20.13
C LYS A 57 1.86 -4.17 21.09
N TYR A 58 1.68 -2.87 21.14
CA TYR A 58 2.49 -1.97 21.97
C TYR A 58 1.71 -1.46 23.17
N HIS A 59 2.41 -0.98 24.22
CA HIS A 59 1.83 -0.22 25.33
C HIS A 59 1.49 1.20 24.88
N TYR A 60 0.33 1.72 25.29
CA TYR A 60 -0.16 3.02 24.86
C TYR A 60 -0.64 3.85 26.05
N HIS A 61 -0.70 5.17 25.86
CA HIS A 61 -1.26 6.07 26.85
C HIS A 61 -2.68 5.64 27.19
N SER A 62 -3.17 5.73 28.36
CA SER A 62 -4.49 5.29 28.81
C SER A 62 -4.79 3.75 28.75
N GLU A 63 -3.79 2.92 28.48
CA GLU A 63 -3.94 1.47 28.59
C GLU A 63 -4.41 1.08 30.01
N GLY A 64 -5.46 0.25 30.08
CA GLY A 64 -6.07 -0.15 31.35
C GLY A 64 -6.93 0.90 32.04
N THR A 65 -7.15 2.08 31.43
CA THR A 65 -8.14 3.06 31.89
C THR A 65 -9.51 2.76 31.27
N ASN A 66 -10.59 3.29 31.86
CA ASN A 66 -11.93 3.26 31.26
C ASN A 66 -12.18 4.47 30.32
N GLU A 67 -11.15 5.26 30.01
CA GLU A 67 -11.26 6.34 29.04
C GLU A 67 -11.58 5.74 27.67
N PRO A 68 -12.53 6.29 26.93
CA PRO A 68 -12.79 5.83 25.57
C PRO A 68 -11.52 6.04 24.73
N GLN A 69 -10.83 4.97 24.48
CA GLN A 69 -9.85 4.91 23.43
C GLN A 69 -10.58 5.01 22.12
N GLU A 70 -10.01 5.65 21.14
CA GLU A 70 -10.66 5.93 19.87
C GLU A 70 -11.73 4.90 19.43
N PHE A 71 -12.59 5.23 18.54
CA PHE A 71 -13.89 4.62 18.20
C PHE A 71 -13.88 3.07 18.06
N TYR A 72 -12.70 2.41 17.99
CA TYR A 72 -12.54 1.01 17.60
C TYR A 72 -11.73 0.14 18.57
N GLY A 73 -11.36 0.62 19.72
CA GLY A 73 -10.68 -0.20 20.75
C GLY A 73 -9.19 0.15 20.93
N GLU A 74 -8.32 -0.85 20.96
CA GLU A 74 -6.90 -0.65 21.21
C GLU A 74 -6.20 -0.06 19.96
N PRO A 75 -5.42 1.05 20.06
CA PRO A 75 -4.87 1.74 18.89
C PRO A 75 -3.94 0.85 18.05
N TRP A 76 -3.22 -0.09 18.65
CA TRP A 76 -2.39 -1.04 17.91
C TRP A 76 -3.17 -2.02 17.03
N TYR A 77 -4.50 -2.14 17.21
CA TYR A 77 -5.36 -3.10 16.50
C TYR A 77 -6.21 -2.43 15.39
N ILE A 78 -6.11 -1.14 15.18
CA ILE A 78 -6.78 -0.44 14.09
C ILE A 78 -6.41 -1.08 12.73
N ASP A 79 -7.36 -1.12 11.78
CA ASP A 79 -7.27 -1.75 10.44
C ASP A 79 -7.12 -3.28 10.44
N ALA A 80 -6.98 -3.89 11.63
CA ALA A 80 -6.82 -5.34 11.71
C ALA A 80 -8.16 -6.08 11.63
N PRO A 81 -8.20 -7.29 11.05
CA PRO A 81 -7.09 -7.98 10.36
C PRO A 81 -7.05 -7.72 8.85
N ALA A 82 -7.84 -6.81 8.31
CA ALA A 82 -8.02 -6.62 6.89
C ALA A 82 -6.76 -6.07 6.22
N ALA A 83 -6.09 -5.09 6.84
CA ALA A 83 -4.87 -4.50 6.31
C ALA A 83 -3.77 -5.55 6.11
N GLU A 84 -3.49 -6.38 7.14
CA GLU A 84 -2.48 -7.44 7.06
C GLU A 84 -2.79 -8.46 5.97
N GLN A 85 -4.04 -8.90 5.90
CA GLN A 85 -4.47 -9.93 4.95
C GLN A 85 -4.39 -9.42 3.51
N ASN A 86 -4.83 -8.19 3.30
CA ASN A 86 -4.85 -7.56 1.99
C ASN A 86 -3.43 -7.26 1.50
N LEU A 87 -2.57 -6.67 2.36
CA LEU A 87 -1.18 -6.40 2.01
C LEU A 87 -0.40 -7.69 1.73
N SER A 88 -0.54 -8.70 2.60
CA SER A 88 0.10 -10.01 2.43
C SER A 88 -0.27 -10.66 1.10
N ARG A 89 -1.57 -10.64 0.75
CA ARG A 89 -2.05 -11.13 -0.54
C ARG A 89 -1.44 -10.36 -1.71
N ARG A 90 -1.33 -9.04 -1.58
CA ARG A 90 -0.77 -8.19 -2.65
C ARG A 90 0.74 -8.40 -2.80
N VAL A 91 1.51 -8.48 -1.73
CA VAL A 91 2.94 -8.81 -1.78
C VAL A 91 3.13 -10.16 -2.46
N LYS A 92 2.39 -11.20 -2.03
CA LYS A 92 2.45 -12.54 -2.62
C LYS A 92 2.16 -12.57 -4.12
N THR A 93 1.19 -11.75 -4.58
CA THR A 93 0.77 -11.75 -6.00
C THR A 93 1.60 -10.83 -6.88
N ALA A 94 2.24 -9.80 -6.32
CA ALA A 94 3.00 -8.81 -7.09
C ALA A 94 4.49 -9.11 -7.15
N THR A 95 5.02 -9.88 -6.19
CA THR A 95 6.45 -10.17 -6.04
C THR A 95 6.73 -11.67 -6.02
N ALA A 96 8.00 -12.08 -6.09
CA ALA A 96 8.43 -13.48 -5.87
C ALA A 96 8.74 -13.78 -4.39
N ILE A 97 8.48 -12.84 -3.48
CA ILE A 97 8.70 -13.01 -2.04
C ILE A 97 7.78 -14.10 -1.51
N GLN A 98 8.34 -15.00 -0.72
CA GLN A 98 7.56 -15.99 0.02
C GLN A 98 6.86 -15.31 1.20
N VAL A 99 5.53 -15.27 1.16
CA VAL A 99 4.72 -14.58 2.17
C VAL A 99 4.10 -15.61 3.11
N GLU A 100 4.41 -15.48 4.40
CA GLU A 100 3.80 -16.25 5.48
C GLU A 100 2.57 -15.54 6.05
N ASP A 101 1.79 -16.27 6.87
CA ASP A 101 0.61 -15.69 7.52
C ASP A 101 1.00 -14.57 8.49
N PRO A 102 0.21 -13.49 8.54
CA PRO A 102 0.43 -12.40 9.48
C PRO A 102 0.41 -12.85 10.94
N ILE A 103 1.21 -12.18 11.77
CA ILE A 103 1.21 -12.43 13.23
C ILE A 103 1.19 -11.11 14.01
N VAL A 104 0.73 -11.20 15.26
CA VAL A 104 0.82 -10.13 16.25
C VAL A 104 1.88 -10.53 17.28
N LEU A 105 2.83 -9.62 17.54
CA LEU A 105 3.88 -9.79 18.57
C LEU A 105 3.91 -8.56 19.47
N SER A 106 4.35 -8.74 20.71
CA SER A 106 4.84 -7.64 21.55
C SER A 106 6.34 -7.45 21.34
N LEU A 107 6.89 -6.32 21.78
CA LEU A 107 8.31 -6.04 21.64
C LEU A 107 9.21 -6.94 22.50
N ASP A 108 8.66 -7.61 23.50
CA ASP A 108 9.35 -8.59 24.37
C ASP A 108 9.24 -10.04 23.85
N ASP A 109 8.50 -10.29 22.76
CA ASP A 109 8.41 -11.63 22.17
C ASP A 109 9.73 -11.99 21.43
N PRO A 110 10.39 -13.10 21.77
CA PRO A 110 11.68 -13.48 21.17
C PRO A 110 11.59 -13.69 19.65
N ARG A 111 10.42 -14.04 19.11
CA ARG A 111 10.18 -14.19 17.65
C ARG A 111 10.30 -12.87 16.90
N LEU A 112 10.32 -11.72 17.60
CA LEU A 112 10.57 -10.43 17.00
C LEU A 112 11.82 -10.44 16.12
N PHE A 113 12.90 -11.05 16.61
CA PHE A 113 14.21 -11.12 15.94
C PHE A 113 14.28 -12.11 14.77
N GLU A 114 13.23 -12.86 14.51
CA GLU A 114 13.10 -13.77 13.36
C GLU A 114 12.50 -13.06 12.13
N ASN A 115 12.03 -11.82 12.30
CA ASN A 115 11.32 -11.09 11.28
C ASN A 115 12.06 -9.81 10.90
N PRO A 116 12.29 -9.53 9.61
CA PRO A 116 13.06 -8.36 9.20
C PRO A 116 12.28 -7.05 9.24
N TRP A 117 10.94 -7.10 9.31
CA TRP A 117 10.05 -5.94 9.21
C TRP A 117 8.89 -6.06 10.19
N ILE A 118 8.61 -4.97 10.91
CA ILE A 118 7.51 -4.87 11.87
C ILE A 118 6.68 -3.60 11.64
N TYR A 119 5.41 -3.61 12.04
CA TYR A 119 4.46 -2.55 11.77
C TYR A 119 3.76 -2.05 13.04
N PHE A 120 3.73 -0.73 13.17
CA PHE A 120 3.01 -0.01 14.21
C PHE A 120 1.97 0.89 13.55
N VAL A 121 0.70 0.70 13.89
CA VAL A 121 -0.39 1.60 13.52
C VAL A 121 -0.66 2.56 14.68
N GLU A 122 -1.11 3.78 14.40
CA GLU A 122 -1.43 4.83 15.39
C GLU A 122 -0.35 5.09 16.46
N PRO A 123 0.94 5.19 16.09
CA PRO A 123 2.02 5.36 17.05
C PRO A 123 1.98 6.72 17.79
N GLY A 124 1.05 7.61 17.43
CA GLY A 124 0.71 8.80 18.21
C GLY A 124 0.26 8.47 19.64
N ASN A 125 -0.17 7.23 19.88
CA ASN A 125 -0.58 6.72 21.20
C ASN A 125 0.53 5.93 21.94
N LEU A 126 1.68 5.72 21.30
CA LEU A 126 2.77 4.88 21.81
C LEU A 126 3.28 5.33 23.18
N ASN A 127 3.44 4.39 24.11
CA ASN A 127 3.98 4.60 25.46
C ASN A 127 4.81 3.40 25.89
N MET A 128 6.04 3.32 25.38
CA MET A 128 6.91 2.16 25.58
C MET A 128 7.44 2.05 27.02
N THR A 129 7.50 0.83 27.54
CA THR A 129 8.28 0.52 28.73
C THR A 129 9.78 0.65 28.43
N ASP A 130 10.63 0.69 29.46
CA ASP A 130 12.08 0.69 29.25
C ASP A 130 12.58 -0.60 28.60
N ALA A 131 11.88 -1.72 28.83
CA ALA A 131 12.16 -2.99 28.17
C ALA A 131 11.81 -2.93 26.66
N ASP A 132 10.66 -2.34 26.30
CA ASP A 132 10.27 -2.14 24.91
C ASP A 132 11.28 -1.27 24.15
N VAL A 133 11.73 -0.19 24.79
CA VAL A 133 12.78 0.70 24.25
C VAL A 133 14.07 -0.07 23.97
N ALA A 134 14.49 -0.92 24.90
CA ALA A 134 15.72 -1.72 24.75
C ALA A 134 15.56 -2.76 23.62
N ASN A 135 14.42 -3.45 23.56
CA ASN A 135 14.15 -4.48 22.57
C ASN A 135 14.00 -3.88 21.15
N LEU A 136 13.29 -2.77 21.01
CA LEU A 136 13.18 -2.08 19.73
C LEU A 136 14.54 -1.58 19.24
N ARG A 137 15.35 -1.00 20.12
CA ARG A 137 16.73 -0.59 19.79
C ARG A 137 17.56 -1.76 19.29
N GLU A 138 17.54 -2.88 20.02
CA GLU A 138 18.28 -4.08 19.66
C GLU A 138 17.81 -4.65 18.32
N PHE A 139 16.49 -4.71 18.08
CA PHE A 139 15.90 -5.16 16.83
C PHE A 139 16.40 -4.33 15.65
N LEU A 140 16.35 -3.01 15.76
CA LEU A 140 16.75 -2.09 14.70
C LEU A 140 18.26 -2.15 14.42
N LEU A 141 19.08 -2.23 15.47
CA LEU A 141 20.54 -2.35 15.33
C LEU A 141 21.00 -3.70 14.76
N ARG A 142 20.19 -4.75 14.89
CA ARG A 142 20.46 -6.06 14.26
C ARG A 142 20.05 -6.13 12.79
N GLY A 143 19.57 -5.03 12.21
CA GLY A 143 19.16 -4.99 10.81
C GLY A 143 17.66 -5.03 10.58
N GLY A 144 16.86 -5.09 11.65
CA GLY A 144 15.40 -4.98 11.55
C GLY A 144 14.96 -3.60 11.08
N THR A 145 13.75 -3.53 10.55
CA THR A 145 13.09 -2.29 10.09
C THR A 145 11.70 -2.18 10.70
N ALA A 146 11.34 -1.00 11.21
CA ALA A 146 10.00 -0.72 11.73
C ALA A 146 9.27 0.32 10.87
N ALA A 147 8.03 0.02 10.48
CA ALA A 147 7.12 0.96 9.83
C ALA A 147 6.12 1.51 10.85
N PHE A 148 5.98 2.82 10.91
CA PHE A 148 5.02 3.56 11.73
C PHE A 148 4.05 4.26 10.80
N ASP A 149 2.75 4.06 11.01
CA ASP A 149 1.73 4.49 10.08
C ASP A 149 0.47 5.00 10.79
N ASP A 150 -0.38 5.73 10.08
CA ASP A 150 -1.66 6.25 10.56
C ASP A 150 -1.52 7.11 11.83
N PHE A 151 -0.73 8.17 11.72
CA PHE A 151 -0.65 9.19 12.76
C PHE A 151 -0.46 10.57 12.14
N HIS A 152 -1.05 11.59 12.78
CA HIS A 152 -1.29 12.85 12.10
C HIS A 152 -1.02 14.07 12.99
N GLY A 153 -0.61 15.14 12.32
CA GLY A 153 -0.41 16.43 12.96
C GLY A 153 0.81 16.47 13.89
N PRO A 154 1.06 17.62 14.52
CA PRO A 154 2.25 17.81 15.33
C PRO A 154 2.21 17.05 16.67
N ILE A 155 1.03 16.90 17.29
CA ILE A 155 0.92 16.32 18.64
C ILE A 155 1.32 14.85 18.63
N GLU A 156 0.79 14.08 17.68
CA GLU A 156 1.10 12.66 17.54
C GLU A 156 2.55 12.43 17.08
N PHE A 157 3.04 13.33 16.21
CA PHE A 157 4.45 13.30 15.84
C PHE A 157 5.37 13.58 17.02
N ASP A 158 5.05 14.55 17.87
CA ASP A 158 5.84 14.88 19.04
C ASP A 158 5.90 13.70 20.02
N ASN A 159 4.80 12.94 20.18
CA ASN A 159 4.79 11.71 20.97
C ASN A 159 5.73 10.66 20.39
N LEU A 160 5.58 10.32 19.10
CA LEU A 160 6.48 9.37 18.46
C LEU A 160 7.96 9.82 18.55
N ALA A 161 8.23 11.09 18.31
CA ALA A 161 9.59 11.64 18.39
C ALA A 161 10.17 11.53 19.81
N ALA A 162 9.36 11.73 20.85
CA ALA A 162 9.78 11.55 22.23
C ALA A 162 10.14 10.08 22.53
N GLU A 163 9.31 9.14 22.07
CA GLU A 163 9.59 7.71 22.20
C GLU A 163 10.86 7.28 21.43
N MET A 164 11.01 7.76 20.19
CA MET A 164 12.23 7.48 19.40
C MET A 164 13.49 8.11 20.01
N LYS A 165 13.36 9.24 20.71
CA LYS A 165 14.47 9.85 21.47
C LYS A 165 14.93 8.98 22.63
N ARG A 166 14.05 8.17 23.22
CA ARG A 166 14.43 7.14 24.21
C ARG A 166 15.16 5.97 23.56
N VAL A 167 14.70 5.56 22.34
CA VAL A 167 15.34 4.48 21.58
C VAL A 167 16.74 4.93 21.10
N PHE A 168 16.86 6.10 20.48
CA PHE A 168 18.12 6.64 19.94
C PHE A 168 18.34 8.09 20.38
N PRO A 169 18.94 8.31 21.57
CA PRO A 169 19.14 9.66 22.12
C PRO A 169 19.97 10.59 21.22
N ASP A 170 20.89 10.04 20.46
CA ASP A 170 21.88 10.80 19.68
C ASP A 170 21.60 10.82 18.17
N ARG A 171 20.49 10.19 17.71
CA ARG A 171 20.16 10.11 16.30
C ARG A 171 18.93 10.97 15.99
N PRO A 172 18.98 11.85 14.97
CA PRO A 172 17.83 12.65 14.56
C PRO A 172 16.86 11.85 13.70
N ILE A 173 15.57 12.20 13.77
CA ILE A 173 14.60 11.85 12.74
C ILE A 173 14.82 12.80 11.56
N ILE A 174 15.02 12.27 10.36
CA ILE A 174 15.24 13.04 9.13
C ILE A 174 14.20 12.69 8.05
N ASP A 175 13.93 13.61 7.14
CA ASP A 175 13.11 13.34 5.96
C ASP A 175 13.90 12.48 4.95
N PHE A 176 13.25 11.53 4.28
CA PHE A 176 13.87 10.84 3.14
C PHE A 176 14.12 11.82 1.99
N PRO A 177 15.30 11.75 1.33
CA PRO A 177 15.52 12.48 0.08
C PRO A 177 14.51 12.06 -0.99
N ALA A 178 14.07 13.00 -1.82
CA ALA A 178 13.05 12.73 -2.85
C ALA A 178 13.50 11.71 -3.92
N ASP A 179 14.80 11.56 -4.11
CA ASP A 179 15.44 10.62 -5.03
C ASP A 179 15.89 9.32 -4.37
N HIS A 180 15.51 9.11 -3.09
CA HIS A 180 15.89 7.90 -2.38
C HIS A 180 15.35 6.64 -3.08
N PRO A 181 16.14 5.54 -3.15
CA PRO A 181 15.74 4.31 -3.84
C PRO A 181 14.41 3.70 -3.37
N VAL A 182 13.99 3.93 -2.13
CA VAL A 182 12.69 3.45 -1.63
C VAL A 182 11.52 3.88 -2.52
N PHE A 183 11.63 5.03 -3.21
CA PHE A 183 10.57 5.52 -4.12
C PHE A 183 10.58 4.84 -5.51
N SER A 184 11.49 3.90 -5.75
CA SER A 184 11.60 3.25 -7.06
C SER A 184 12.15 1.82 -7.05
N CYS A 185 12.39 1.21 -5.88
CA CYS A 185 13.02 -0.11 -5.78
C CYS A 185 12.15 -1.22 -6.37
N PHE A 186 10.82 -1.11 -6.30
CA PHE A 186 9.87 -2.01 -6.95
C PHE A 186 8.87 -1.24 -7.83
N TYR A 187 8.09 -0.34 -7.25
CA TYR A 187 7.19 0.57 -7.97
C TYR A 187 7.81 1.96 -8.04
N ARG A 188 7.78 2.58 -9.22
CA ARG A 188 8.14 3.98 -9.35
C ARG A 188 7.02 4.86 -8.78
N MET A 189 7.40 5.70 -7.81
CA MET A 189 6.53 6.70 -7.21
C MET A 189 6.92 8.09 -7.73
N ASP A 190 5.93 8.94 -8.00
CA ASP A 190 6.16 10.33 -8.42
C ASP A 190 6.37 11.29 -7.23
N GLY A 191 6.45 10.74 -6.03
CA GLY A 191 6.62 11.42 -4.75
C GLY A 191 5.98 10.61 -3.63
N TYR A 192 6.13 11.08 -2.40
CA TYR A 192 5.51 10.44 -1.24
C TYR A 192 4.01 10.75 -1.21
N PRO A 193 3.12 9.74 -1.14
CA PRO A 193 1.68 9.96 -1.20
C PRO A 193 1.11 10.39 0.15
N GLN A 194 0.05 11.21 0.11
CA GLN A 194 -0.86 11.39 1.24
C GLN A 194 -2.10 10.54 0.98
N VAL A 195 -2.19 9.42 1.66
CA VAL A 195 -3.37 8.55 1.70
C VAL A 195 -4.22 9.02 2.88
N PRO A 196 -5.47 9.44 2.66
CA PRO A 196 -6.37 9.78 3.77
C PRO A 196 -6.97 8.53 4.38
N GLY A 197 -7.28 8.55 5.66
CA GLY A 197 -8.23 7.62 6.23
C GLY A 197 -9.58 7.69 5.50
N LEU A 198 -10.31 6.58 5.43
CA LEU A 198 -11.59 6.50 4.71
C LEU A 198 -12.58 7.55 5.22
N GLY A 199 -12.64 7.76 6.53
CA GLY A 199 -13.51 8.78 7.14
C GLY A 199 -13.18 10.20 6.67
N SER A 200 -11.91 10.55 6.57
CA SER A 200 -11.44 11.82 6.04
C SER A 200 -11.70 11.97 4.55
N PHE A 201 -11.50 10.91 3.76
CA PHE A 201 -11.86 10.87 2.35
C PHE A 201 -13.36 11.13 2.14
N MET A 202 -14.23 10.47 2.90
CA MET A 202 -15.68 10.67 2.83
C MET A 202 -16.09 12.08 3.23
N ALA A 203 -15.31 12.74 4.11
CA ALA A 203 -15.48 14.15 4.47
C ALA A 203 -14.85 15.13 3.47
N GLY A 204 -14.31 14.64 2.33
CA GLY A 204 -13.69 15.44 1.27
C GLY A 204 -12.31 16.00 1.62
N ARG A 205 -11.59 15.35 2.53
CA ARG A 205 -10.26 15.76 3.00
C ARG A 205 -9.23 14.66 2.72
N THR A 206 -7.95 15.07 2.64
CA THR A 206 -6.81 14.13 2.59
C THR A 206 -5.92 14.22 3.83
N TRP A 207 -6.32 14.98 4.82
CA TRP A 207 -5.53 15.29 6.01
C TRP A 207 -6.36 15.16 7.29
N GLU A 208 -5.68 14.89 8.40
CA GLU A 208 -6.23 14.74 9.74
C GLU A 208 -5.43 15.53 10.75
N LYS A 209 -6.03 15.89 11.88
CA LYS A 209 -5.38 16.45 13.09
C LYS A 209 -4.35 17.58 12.77
N GLY A 210 -4.54 18.34 11.65
CA GLY A 210 -3.61 19.39 11.21
C GLY A 210 -2.43 18.88 10.38
N GLY A 211 -2.40 17.63 9.99
CA GLY A 211 -1.36 16.99 9.19
C GLY A 211 -1.52 17.24 7.68
N TYR A 212 -1.33 18.47 7.23
CA TYR A 212 -1.63 18.87 5.85
C TYR A 212 -0.66 18.33 4.79
N VAL A 213 0.54 17.91 5.18
CA VAL A 213 1.57 17.46 4.25
C VAL A 213 2.15 16.14 4.75
N ALA A 214 2.00 15.09 3.94
CA ALA A 214 2.59 13.80 4.25
C ALA A 214 4.11 13.81 4.04
N LYS A 215 4.82 13.08 4.90
CA LYS A 215 6.26 12.91 4.82
C LYS A 215 6.67 11.51 5.22
N LEU A 216 7.59 10.93 4.45
CA LEU A 216 8.33 9.76 4.88
C LEU A 216 9.60 10.19 5.61
N ARG A 217 9.80 9.65 6.82
CA ARG A 217 10.93 10.00 7.69
C ARG A 217 11.62 8.74 8.20
N THR A 218 12.84 8.91 8.70
CA THR A 218 13.64 7.80 9.22
C THR A 218 14.62 8.24 10.30
N ILE A 219 15.21 7.25 10.97
CA ILE A 219 16.49 7.34 11.71
C ILE A 219 17.47 6.43 10.98
N LEU A 220 18.68 6.91 10.73
CA LEU A 220 19.74 6.13 10.10
C LEU A 220 20.58 5.39 11.14
N ASP A 221 21.08 4.20 10.78
CA ASP A 221 22.13 3.52 11.51
C ASP A 221 23.52 4.11 11.19
N ASP A 222 24.59 3.48 11.68
CA ASP A 222 25.97 3.96 11.49
C ASP A 222 26.48 3.82 10.05
N ASP A 223 25.86 2.93 9.27
CA ASP A 223 26.19 2.69 7.86
C ASP A 223 25.30 3.52 6.90
N GLY A 224 24.38 4.32 7.45
CA GLY A 224 23.45 5.14 6.70
C GLY A 224 22.21 4.40 6.21
N ARG A 225 21.94 3.17 6.71
CA ARG A 225 20.72 2.44 6.39
C ARG A 225 19.52 3.04 7.14
N PRO A 226 18.40 3.28 6.48
CA PRO A 226 17.15 3.62 7.15
C PRO A 226 16.65 2.48 8.03
N MET A 227 16.53 2.72 9.33
CA MET A 227 15.99 1.77 10.29
C MET A 227 14.47 1.86 10.41
N LEU A 228 13.89 3.01 10.06
CA LEU A 228 12.47 3.28 10.22
C LEU A 228 11.85 3.77 8.91
N PHE A 229 10.60 3.42 8.68
CA PHE A 229 9.68 4.09 7.77
C PHE A 229 8.61 4.78 8.62
N ILE A 230 8.75 6.09 8.80
CA ILE A 230 7.82 6.91 9.57
C ILE A 230 6.87 7.58 8.58
N ASN A 231 5.70 6.97 8.38
CA ASN A 231 4.65 7.40 7.46
C ASN A 231 3.79 8.48 8.14
N TRP A 232 4.31 9.70 8.23
CA TRP A 232 3.65 10.78 8.93
C TRP A 232 2.64 11.55 8.06
N ASN A 233 1.45 11.83 8.60
CA ASN A 233 0.31 12.51 7.94
C ASN A 233 -0.25 11.73 6.75
N THR A 234 -0.28 10.44 6.86
CA THR A 234 -0.84 9.52 5.86
C THR A 234 -1.36 8.29 6.58
N ASP A 235 -2.27 7.58 5.97
CA ASP A 235 -2.93 6.38 6.48
C ASP A 235 -2.83 5.29 5.40
N MET A 236 -1.70 4.60 5.40
CA MET A 236 -1.48 3.48 4.47
C MET A 236 -2.31 2.26 4.88
N GLY A 237 -2.57 2.11 6.19
CA GLY A 237 -3.39 1.05 6.77
C GLY A 237 -4.80 1.06 6.20
N ASP A 238 -5.52 2.17 6.31
CA ASP A 238 -6.83 2.35 5.68
C ASP A 238 -6.76 2.17 4.15
N GLY A 239 -5.69 2.66 3.53
CA GLY A 239 -5.46 2.50 2.10
C GLY A 239 -5.47 1.05 1.64
N VAL A 240 -4.95 0.11 2.44
CA VAL A 240 -4.94 -1.32 2.13
C VAL A 240 -6.11 -2.08 2.76
N GLU A 241 -6.67 -1.61 3.89
CA GLU A 241 -7.87 -2.17 4.49
C GLU A 241 -9.07 -2.03 3.53
N TRP A 242 -9.39 -0.81 3.13
CA TRP A 242 -10.55 -0.47 2.30
C TRP A 242 -10.28 -0.64 0.81
N SER A 243 -9.68 -1.76 0.43
CA SER A 243 -9.26 -2.04 -0.95
C SER A 243 -10.37 -2.59 -1.86
N ASN A 244 -11.63 -2.54 -1.42
CA ASN A 244 -12.78 -2.95 -2.23
C ASN A 244 -13.22 -1.84 -3.19
N ALA A 245 -12.83 -1.96 -4.47
CA ALA A 245 -13.16 -0.98 -5.51
C ALA A 245 -14.67 -0.85 -5.80
N GLU A 246 -15.46 -1.88 -5.51
CA GLU A 246 -16.91 -1.86 -5.73
C GLU A 246 -17.62 -1.03 -4.65
N GLU A 247 -17.12 -1.08 -3.43
CA GLU A 247 -17.69 -0.39 -2.30
C GLU A 247 -17.25 1.09 -2.25
N PHE A 248 -15.96 1.34 -2.49
CA PHE A 248 -15.37 2.68 -2.43
C PHE A 248 -14.62 3.04 -3.73
N PRO A 249 -15.31 3.17 -4.88
CA PRO A 249 -14.64 3.33 -6.18
C PRO A 249 -13.78 4.61 -6.27
N GLY A 250 -14.17 5.68 -5.57
CA GLY A 250 -13.37 6.92 -5.53
C GLY A 250 -12.11 6.82 -4.69
N TYR A 251 -12.04 5.87 -3.75
CA TYR A 251 -10.91 5.66 -2.85
C TYR A 251 -9.81 4.81 -3.48
N ILE A 252 -10.08 4.06 -4.53
CA ILE A 252 -9.16 3.09 -5.16
C ILE A 252 -7.82 3.71 -5.60
N LYS A 253 -7.79 5.00 -5.90
CA LYS A 253 -6.55 5.71 -6.22
C LYS A 253 -5.60 5.76 -5.02
N TYR A 254 -6.13 5.94 -3.83
CA TYR A 254 -5.36 5.97 -2.58
C TYR A 254 -4.92 4.55 -2.18
N THR A 255 -5.81 3.58 -2.31
CA THR A 255 -5.48 2.15 -2.20
C THR A 255 -4.29 1.75 -3.08
N SER A 256 -4.29 2.20 -4.34
CA SER A 256 -3.18 1.94 -5.26
C SER A 256 -1.86 2.57 -4.79
N LEU A 257 -1.92 3.79 -4.25
CA LEU A 257 -0.73 4.48 -3.73
C LEU A 257 -0.20 3.81 -2.46
N ALA A 258 -1.10 3.43 -1.53
CA ALA A 258 -0.74 2.71 -0.31
C ALA A 258 -0.04 1.39 -0.61
N TYR A 259 -0.62 0.53 -1.44
CA TYR A 259 0.03 -0.73 -1.84
C TYR A 259 1.40 -0.52 -2.46
N ARG A 260 1.54 0.44 -3.37
CA ARG A 260 2.81 0.69 -4.05
C ARG A 260 3.88 1.15 -3.08
N MET A 261 3.53 2.04 -2.14
CA MET A 261 4.50 2.56 -1.17
C MET A 261 4.89 1.49 -0.14
N MET A 262 3.92 0.82 0.48
CA MET A 262 4.21 -0.23 1.46
C MET A 262 5.00 -1.40 0.86
N ILE A 263 4.73 -1.80 -0.39
CA ILE A 263 5.53 -2.83 -1.08
C ILE A 263 6.95 -2.33 -1.32
N ASN A 264 7.14 -1.07 -1.68
CA ASN A 264 8.48 -0.49 -1.80
C ASN A 264 9.23 -0.51 -0.46
N GLU A 265 8.59 -0.16 0.64
CA GLU A 265 9.19 -0.22 1.99
C GLU A 265 9.60 -1.64 2.35
N ILE A 266 8.73 -2.62 2.11
CA ILE A 266 9.01 -4.04 2.35
C ILE A 266 10.18 -4.52 1.50
N VAL A 267 10.13 -4.27 0.19
CA VAL A 267 11.20 -4.67 -0.73
C VAL A 267 12.52 -4.01 -0.34
N TYR A 268 12.48 -2.72 -0.01
CA TYR A 268 13.68 -1.99 0.42
C TYR A 268 14.27 -2.62 1.70
N ALA A 269 13.45 -2.85 2.72
CA ALA A 269 13.87 -3.45 3.99
C ALA A 269 14.47 -4.86 3.82
N LEU A 270 13.99 -5.63 2.83
CA LEU A 270 14.49 -6.99 2.58
C LEU A 270 15.76 -7.04 1.72
N THR A 271 16.14 -5.94 1.07
CA THR A 271 17.22 -5.93 0.07
C THR A 271 18.37 -4.97 0.40
N HIS A 272 18.22 -4.13 1.40
CA HIS A 272 19.18 -3.12 1.85
C HIS A 272 19.36 -3.16 3.36
#